data_fc1ba7e823d55646863bee095472ff09
#
_entry.id   fc1ba7e823d55646863bee095472ff09
#
_cell.length_a   1.000
_cell.length_b   1.000
_cell.length_c   1.000
_cell.angle_alpha   90.00
_cell.angle_beta   90.00
_cell.angle_gamma   90.00
#
_symmetry.space_group_name_H-M   'P 1'
#
loop_
_entity.id
_entity.type
_entity.pdbx_description
1 polymer ?
#
loop_
_entity_poly.entity_id
_entity_poly.type
_entity_poly.pdbx_seq_one_letter_code
_entity_poly.pdbx_strand_id
1 'polypeptide(L)'
;SENNTSGNSFFYRSAGAVTHYVSSQDIGSTIDALASKAQEENLSALVIPGGGHSIDGVHEYAKALDELPFEPDYIVHASGTGGTQAGLLKGVASKGWRTKVIGISVARAAERGISEIAKLLPANFPKEKIIFRDEYRFGGYEKTADELLHFIKNVVKSEGIPLDFTYTGKAMFGLHELIVSEEIQPESKVVFWHTGGLLNLTSMHS
;
A
#
# COMPACT_ATOMS: atom_id res chain seq x y z
N SER A 1 -3.77 18.37 9.52
CA SER A 1 -3.86 19.69 10.18
C SER A 1 -2.54 20.02 10.88
N GLU A 2 -2.16 21.31 10.93
CA GLU A 2 -0.92 21.78 11.57
C GLU A 2 -0.79 21.36 13.05
N ASN A 3 -1.88 21.07 13.70
CA ASN A 3 -1.95 20.72 15.13
C ASN A 3 -1.91 19.21 15.41
N ASN A 4 -1.83 18.36 14.40
CA ASN A 4 -1.76 16.92 14.65
C ASN A 4 -0.35 16.54 15.10
N THR A 5 -0.21 16.10 16.35
CA THR A 5 1.05 15.68 16.98
C THR A 5 1.11 14.18 17.25
N SER A 6 0.22 13.39 16.62
CA SER A 6 0.15 11.93 16.76
C SER A 6 0.52 11.21 15.45
N GLY A 7 0.74 9.92 15.53
CA GLY A 7 0.99 9.08 14.36
C GLY A 7 2.23 9.50 13.56
N ASN A 8 2.11 9.44 12.24
CA ASN A 8 3.21 9.82 11.33
C ASN A 8 3.65 11.28 11.50
N SER A 9 2.73 12.19 11.86
CA SER A 9 3.07 13.61 12.01
C SER A 9 4.01 13.86 13.18
N PHE A 10 3.85 13.14 14.27
CA PHE A 10 4.81 13.15 15.38
C PHE A 10 6.20 12.72 14.89
N PHE A 11 6.26 11.65 14.10
CA PHE A 11 7.53 11.06 13.69
C PHE A 11 8.33 11.98 12.77
N TYR A 12 7.74 12.50 11.67
CA TYR A 12 8.49 13.36 10.75
C TYR A 12 8.89 14.71 11.39
N ARG A 13 8.06 15.26 12.29
CA ARG A 13 8.43 16.46 13.04
C ARG A 13 9.60 16.21 14.00
N SER A 14 9.57 15.09 14.72
CA SER A 14 10.68 14.69 15.61
C SER A 14 11.97 14.45 14.84
N ALA A 15 11.87 14.01 13.58
CA ALA A 15 13.01 13.87 12.66
C ALA A 15 13.50 15.20 12.07
N GLY A 16 12.89 16.34 12.42
CA GLY A 16 13.28 17.66 11.93
C GLY A 16 12.83 17.96 10.48
N ALA A 17 11.84 17.22 9.95
CA ALA A 17 11.33 17.46 8.60
C ALA A 17 10.62 18.82 8.49
N VAL A 18 10.92 19.57 7.43
CA VAL A 18 10.19 20.79 7.07
C VAL A 18 8.90 20.40 6.37
N THR A 19 7.77 20.88 6.87
CA THR A 19 6.45 20.54 6.35
C THR A 19 5.82 21.73 5.63
N HIS A 20 5.37 21.51 4.39
CA HIS A 20 4.63 22.47 3.59
C HIS A 20 3.16 22.03 3.48
N TYR A 21 2.25 22.87 3.96
CA TYR A 21 0.80 22.62 3.89
C TYR A 21 0.24 23.35 2.68
N VAL A 22 -0.20 22.60 1.68
CA VAL A 22 -0.71 23.11 0.42
C VAL A 22 -2.01 22.43 0.03
N SER A 23 -2.75 22.99 -0.92
CA SER A 23 -3.92 22.31 -1.48
C SER A 23 -3.51 21.07 -2.27
N SER A 24 -4.42 20.11 -2.43
CA SER A 24 -4.13 18.91 -3.24
C SER A 24 -3.76 19.23 -4.70
N GLN A 25 -4.21 20.37 -5.22
CA GLN A 25 -3.91 20.82 -6.58
C GLN A 25 -2.49 21.38 -6.70
N ASP A 26 -1.94 21.91 -5.61
CA ASP A 26 -0.63 22.59 -5.57
C ASP A 26 0.51 21.64 -5.14
N ILE A 27 0.24 20.39 -4.79
CA ILE A 27 1.27 19.45 -4.33
C ILE A 27 2.37 19.30 -5.39
N GLY A 28 2.02 19.08 -6.65
CA GLY A 28 2.99 18.86 -7.73
C GLY A 28 3.88 20.08 -7.93
N SER A 29 3.28 21.26 -8.14
CA SER A 29 4.02 22.52 -8.34
C SER A 29 4.90 22.90 -7.15
N THR A 30 4.47 22.58 -5.93
CA THR A 30 5.28 22.81 -4.72
C THR A 30 6.50 21.89 -4.69
N ILE A 31 6.34 20.61 -5.04
CA ILE A 31 7.46 19.67 -5.12
C ILE A 31 8.47 20.13 -6.17
N ASP A 32 8.00 20.55 -7.36
CA ASP A 32 8.85 21.02 -8.45
C ASP A 32 9.62 22.29 -8.04
N ALA A 33 8.95 23.23 -7.36
CA ALA A 33 9.59 24.45 -6.87
C ALA A 33 10.66 24.15 -5.81
N LEU A 34 10.40 23.22 -4.90
CA LEU A 34 11.38 22.81 -3.88
C LEU A 34 12.59 22.09 -4.49
N ALA A 35 12.35 21.24 -5.49
CA ALA A 35 13.42 20.56 -6.23
C ALA A 35 14.30 21.56 -7.01
N SER A 36 13.67 22.54 -7.69
CA SER A 36 14.39 23.61 -8.40
C SER A 36 15.22 24.47 -7.47
N LYS A 37 14.66 24.85 -6.32
CA LYS A 37 15.39 25.61 -5.30
C LYS A 37 16.61 24.85 -4.78
N ALA A 38 16.47 23.56 -4.49
CA ALA A 38 17.60 22.74 -4.06
C ALA A 38 18.71 22.70 -5.14
N GLN A 39 18.34 22.63 -6.41
CA GLN A 39 19.30 22.67 -7.52
C GLN A 39 20.02 24.02 -7.62
N GLU A 40 19.31 25.15 -7.46
CA GLU A 40 19.90 26.51 -7.41
C GLU A 40 20.91 26.65 -6.25
N GLU A 41 20.64 26.00 -5.14
CA GLU A 41 21.51 25.97 -3.95
C GLU A 41 22.64 24.92 -4.07
N ASN A 42 22.80 24.25 -5.23
CA ASN A 42 23.75 23.15 -5.49
C ASN A 42 23.58 21.97 -4.53
N LEU A 43 22.35 21.70 -4.06
CA LEU A 43 22.01 20.55 -3.24
C LEU A 43 21.50 19.41 -4.12
N SER A 44 21.90 18.18 -3.79
CA SER A 44 21.34 16.98 -4.41
C SER A 44 20.00 16.64 -3.76
N ALA A 45 18.91 16.74 -4.52
CA ALA A 45 17.58 16.42 -4.04
C ALA A 45 17.03 15.15 -4.70
N LEU A 46 16.55 14.22 -3.89
CA LEU A 46 15.76 13.08 -4.36
C LEU A 46 14.28 13.37 -4.15
N VAL A 47 13.51 13.40 -5.25
CA VAL A 47 12.06 13.54 -5.20
C VAL A 47 11.42 12.17 -5.09
N ILE A 48 10.71 11.91 -3.97
CA ILE A 48 9.94 10.70 -3.78
C ILE A 48 8.46 11.03 -3.97
N PRO A 49 7.79 10.51 -5.02
CA PRO A 49 6.39 10.78 -5.25
C PRO A 49 5.50 10.16 -4.17
N GLY A 50 4.29 10.70 -4.02
CA GLY A 50 3.33 10.23 -3.03
C GLY A 50 3.12 8.72 -3.08
N GLY A 51 3.27 8.06 -1.92
CA GLY A 51 3.20 6.60 -1.81
C GLY A 51 4.34 5.84 -2.47
N GLY A 52 5.46 6.49 -2.82
CA GLY A 52 6.58 5.82 -3.50
C GLY A 52 6.22 5.30 -4.89
N HIS A 53 5.20 5.89 -5.55
CA HIS A 53 4.70 5.45 -6.85
C HIS A 53 5.69 5.79 -7.97
N SER A 54 6.73 4.98 -8.10
CA SER A 54 7.83 5.15 -9.05
C SER A 54 8.32 3.80 -9.56
N ILE A 55 9.07 3.83 -10.67
CA ILE A 55 9.71 2.61 -11.24
C ILE A 55 10.74 2.04 -10.27
N ASP A 56 11.47 2.88 -9.54
CA ASP A 56 12.44 2.43 -8.54
C ASP A 56 11.74 1.69 -7.39
N GLY A 57 10.61 2.25 -6.89
CA GLY A 57 9.78 1.56 -5.90
C GLY A 57 9.26 0.20 -6.38
N VAL A 58 8.87 0.10 -7.66
CA VAL A 58 8.48 -1.19 -8.28
C VAL A 58 9.64 -2.17 -8.28
N HIS A 59 10.86 -1.72 -8.59
CA HIS A 59 12.03 -2.58 -8.61
C HIS A 59 12.36 -3.13 -7.22
N GLU A 60 12.28 -2.29 -6.19
CA GLU A 60 12.59 -2.72 -4.83
C GLU A 60 11.54 -3.71 -4.29
N TYR A 61 10.25 -3.50 -4.58
CA TYR A 61 9.23 -4.49 -4.22
C TYR A 61 9.38 -5.81 -5.01
N ALA A 62 9.87 -5.76 -6.25
CA ALA A 62 10.16 -6.99 -7.00
C ALA A 62 11.31 -7.79 -6.36
N LYS A 63 12.38 -7.11 -5.90
CA LYS A 63 13.49 -7.74 -5.18
C LYS A 63 13.08 -8.31 -3.82
N ALA A 64 12.14 -7.66 -3.12
CA ALA A 64 11.69 -8.12 -1.81
C ALA A 64 11.10 -9.55 -1.83
N LEU A 65 10.67 -10.06 -2.99
CA LEU A 65 10.29 -11.47 -3.14
C LEU A 65 11.47 -12.45 -2.98
N ASP A 66 12.71 -11.97 -3.02
CA ASP A 66 13.90 -12.81 -2.76
C ASP A 66 14.00 -13.22 -1.28
N GLU A 67 13.28 -12.53 -0.40
CA GLU A 67 13.16 -12.86 1.02
C GLU A 67 12.27 -14.09 1.27
N LEU A 68 11.42 -14.46 0.31
CA LEU A 68 10.54 -15.61 0.45
C LEU A 68 11.29 -16.90 0.10
N PRO A 69 11.37 -17.88 1.03
CA PRO A 69 12.07 -19.15 0.80
C PRO A 69 11.24 -20.16 -0.02
N PHE A 70 10.05 -19.81 -0.47
CA PHE A 70 9.14 -20.67 -1.23
C PHE A 70 8.26 -19.83 -2.18
N GLU A 71 7.68 -20.49 -3.18
CA GLU A 71 6.64 -19.92 -4.04
C GLU A 71 5.28 -20.03 -3.31
N PRO A 72 4.61 -18.93 -2.94
CA PRO A 72 3.24 -18.96 -2.43
C PRO A 72 2.23 -19.09 -3.57
N ASP A 73 1.04 -19.63 -3.28
CA ASP A 73 -0.07 -19.64 -4.24
C ASP A 73 -0.67 -18.23 -4.39
N TYR A 74 -0.73 -17.48 -3.27
CA TYR A 74 -1.25 -16.13 -3.23
C TYR A 74 -0.38 -15.20 -2.41
N ILE A 75 -0.28 -13.96 -2.87
CA ILE A 75 0.19 -12.82 -2.08
C ILE A 75 -0.94 -11.81 -1.98
N VAL A 76 -1.37 -11.47 -0.76
CA VAL A 76 -2.44 -10.50 -0.51
C VAL A 76 -1.87 -9.29 0.23
N HIS A 77 -2.21 -8.09 -0.23
CA HIS A 77 -1.69 -6.85 0.35
C HIS A 77 -2.65 -5.67 0.20
N ALA A 78 -2.40 -4.59 0.95
CA ALA A 78 -3.12 -3.33 0.81
C ALA A 78 -2.63 -2.58 -0.44
N SER A 79 -3.53 -2.20 -1.34
CA SER A 79 -3.22 -1.46 -2.55
C SER A 79 -3.80 -0.04 -2.53
N GLY A 80 -2.93 0.96 -2.46
CA GLY A 80 -3.26 2.39 -2.51
C GLY A 80 -2.93 3.00 -3.86
N THR A 81 -1.67 3.41 -4.06
CA THR A 81 -1.19 4.02 -5.32
C THR A 81 -0.90 2.99 -6.42
N GLY A 82 -0.70 1.72 -6.05
CA GLY A 82 -0.44 0.60 -6.97
C GLY A 82 1.04 0.20 -7.11
N GLY A 83 1.97 0.97 -6.55
CA GLY A 83 3.41 0.69 -6.66
C GLY A 83 3.81 -0.67 -6.08
N THR A 84 3.34 -1.01 -4.88
CA THR A 84 3.57 -2.31 -4.25
C THR A 84 3.06 -3.45 -5.12
N GLN A 85 1.83 -3.34 -5.63
CA GLN A 85 1.25 -4.39 -6.48
C GLN A 85 2.01 -4.58 -7.77
N ALA A 86 2.39 -3.48 -8.44
CA ALA A 86 3.19 -3.55 -9.66
C ALA A 86 4.55 -4.23 -9.40
N GLY A 87 5.19 -3.91 -8.28
CA GLY A 87 6.45 -4.54 -7.88
C GLY A 87 6.33 -6.03 -7.63
N LEU A 88 5.34 -6.45 -6.84
CA LEU A 88 5.08 -7.85 -6.57
C LEU A 88 4.74 -8.63 -7.86
N LEU A 89 3.90 -8.08 -8.75
CA LEU A 89 3.59 -8.68 -10.05
C LEU A 89 4.83 -8.84 -10.93
N LYS A 90 5.68 -7.81 -10.96
CA LYS A 90 6.94 -7.85 -11.69
C LYS A 90 7.89 -8.91 -11.13
N GLY A 91 8.01 -8.98 -9.81
CA GLY A 91 8.86 -9.98 -9.13
C GLY A 91 8.38 -11.41 -9.38
N VAL A 92 7.06 -11.67 -9.26
CA VAL A 92 6.44 -12.95 -9.59
C VAL A 92 6.75 -13.35 -11.04
N ALA A 93 6.57 -12.42 -11.99
CA ALA A 93 6.88 -12.69 -13.40
C ALA A 93 8.36 -12.97 -13.62
N SER A 94 9.27 -12.22 -12.99
CA SER A 94 10.72 -12.42 -13.11
C SER A 94 11.20 -13.75 -12.54
N LYS A 95 10.55 -14.26 -11.49
CA LYS A 95 10.84 -15.57 -10.90
C LYS A 95 10.18 -16.73 -11.66
N GLY A 96 9.33 -16.46 -12.63
CA GLY A 96 8.55 -17.48 -13.32
C GLY A 96 7.51 -18.17 -12.42
N TRP A 97 7.13 -17.53 -11.31
CA TRP A 97 6.17 -18.06 -10.35
C TRP A 97 4.72 -17.98 -10.87
N ARG A 98 3.89 -18.89 -10.41
CA ARG A 98 2.44 -18.94 -10.72
C ARG A 98 1.60 -18.21 -9.69
N THR A 99 2.23 -17.63 -8.69
CA THR A 99 1.62 -16.86 -7.60
C THR A 99 0.63 -15.82 -8.11
N LYS A 100 -0.55 -15.78 -7.54
CA LYS A 100 -1.54 -14.72 -7.77
C LYS A 100 -1.32 -13.59 -6.76
N VAL A 101 -1.14 -12.36 -7.25
CA VAL A 101 -1.01 -11.16 -6.42
C VAL A 101 -2.36 -10.45 -6.36
N ILE A 102 -2.96 -10.39 -5.18
CA ILE A 102 -4.26 -9.78 -4.92
C ILE A 102 -4.07 -8.48 -4.15
N GLY A 103 -4.38 -7.35 -4.77
CA GLY A 103 -4.41 -6.04 -4.12
C GLY A 103 -5.79 -5.73 -3.59
N ILE A 104 -5.91 -5.53 -2.29
CA ILE A 104 -7.14 -5.04 -1.65
C ILE A 104 -7.09 -3.51 -1.64
N SER A 105 -8.02 -2.90 -2.32
CA SER A 105 -8.09 -1.44 -2.41
C SER A 105 -8.36 -0.79 -1.05
N VAL A 106 -7.60 0.25 -0.77
CA VAL A 106 -7.86 1.10 0.40
C VAL A 106 -8.67 2.35 0.07
N ALA A 107 -8.82 2.68 -1.25
CA ALA A 107 -9.46 3.91 -1.69
C ALA A 107 -10.08 3.86 -3.08
N ARG A 108 -9.32 3.37 -4.08
CA ARG A 108 -9.66 3.49 -5.50
C ARG A 108 -10.70 2.46 -5.94
N ALA A 109 -11.54 2.83 -6.91
CA ALA A 109 -12.32 1.86 -7.67
C ALA A 109 -11.41 0.98 -8.52
N ALA A 110 -11.86 -0.25 -8.83
CA ALA A 110 -11.05 -1.27 -9.50
C ALA A 110 -10.49 -0.77 -10.84
N GLU A 111 -11.30 -0.17 -11.69
CA GLU A 111 -10.86 0.35 -12.99
C GLU A 111 -9.67 1.30 -12.88
N ARG A 112 -9.76 2.29 -11.96
CA ARG A 112 -8.69 3.25 -11.72
C ARG A 112 -7.47 2.59 -11.10
N GLY A 113 -7.66 1.68 -10.14
CA GLY A 113 -6.57 0.95 -9.49
C GLY A 113 -5.76 0.13 -10.50
N ILE A 114 -6.43 -0.66 -11.31
CA ILE A 114 -5.83 -1.47 -12.38
C ILE A 114 -5.08 -0.58 -13.39
N SER A 115 -5.69 0.54 -13.80
CA SER A 115 -5.05 1.49 -14.72
C SER A 115 -3.74 2.06 -14.17
N GLU A 116 -3.71 2.49 -12.89
CA GLU A 116 -2.50 3.02 -12.26
C GLU A 116 -1.39 1.97 -12.10
N ILE A 117 -1.76 0.74 -11.76
CA ILE A 117 -0.81 -0.38 -11.66
C ILE A 117 -0.22 -0.69 -13.04
N ALA A 118 -1.07 -0.75 -14.07
CA ALA A 118 -0.63 -1.06 -15.44
C ALA A 118 0.38 -0.06 -16.00
N LYS A 119 0.31 1.23 -15.60
CA LYS A 119 1.30 2.26 -16.00
C LYS A 119 2.72 1.97 -15.49
N LEU A 120 2.85 1.22 -14.41
CA LEU A 120 4.13 0.86 -13.80
C LEU A 120 4.68 -0.49 -14.29
N LEU A 121 3.91 -1.20 -15.08
CA LEU A 121 4.27 -2.50 -15.64
C LEU A 121 4.66 -2.36 -17.13
N PRO A 122 5.39 -3.34 -17.70
CA PRO A 122 5.66 -3.36 -19.14
C PRO A 122 4.37 -3.29 -19.96
N ALA A 123 4.41 -2.60 -21.10
CA ALA A 123 3.22 -2.39 -21.94
C ALA A 123 2.54 -3.69 -22.40
N ASN A 124 3.28 -4.78 -22.49
CA ASN A 124 2.81 -6.12 -22.84
C ASN A 124 2.40 -6.97 -21.64
N PHE A 125 2.38 -6.41 -20.41
CA PHE A 125 1.98 -7.17 -19.24
C PHE A 125 0.48 -7.52 -19.32
N PRO A 126 0.09 -8.79 -19.10
CA PRO A 126 -1.31 -9.21 -19.18
C PRO A 126 -2.15 -8.56 -18.08
N LYS A 127 -3.09 -7.69 -18.47
CA LYS A 127 -3.93 -6.93 -17.51
C LYS A 127 -4.82 -7.83 -16.66
N GLU A 128 -5.20 -8.98 -17.16
CA GLU A 128 -6.00 -10.00 -16.46
C GLU A 128 -5.26 -10.61 -15.26
N LYS A 129 -3.94 -10.46 -15.18
CA LYS A 129 -3.15 -10.84 -14.00
C LYS A 129 -3.17 -9.80 -12.88
N ILE A 130 -3.69 -8.61 -13.13
CA ILE A 130 -3.83 -7.56 -12.12
C ILE A 130 -5.13 -7.79 -11.36
N ILE A 131 -5.08 -8.56 -10.28
CA ILE A 131 -6.23 -8.83 -9.42
C ILE A 131 -6.33 -7.70 -8.40
N PHE A 132 -7.38 -6.88 -8.52
CA PHE A 132 -7.59 -5.71 -7.67
C PHE A 132 -9.03 -5.72 -7.16
N ARG A 133 -9.19 -5.80 -5.83
CA ARG A 133 -10.47 -5.95 -5.13
C ARG A 133 -10.82 -4.64 -4.43
N ASP A 134 -11.93 -4.01 -4.80
CA ASP A 134 -12.32 -2.71 -4.26
C ASP A 134 -13.59 -2.75 -3.40
N GLU A 135 -14.17 -3.92 -3.23
CA GLU A 135 -15.34 -4.14 -2.38
C GLU A 135 -15.05 -3.96 -0.88
N TYR A 136 -13.80 -4.13 -0.45
CA TYR A 136 -13.39 -4.07 0.96
C TYR A 136 -12.80 -2.71 1.37
N ARG A 137 -13.05 -1.64 0.61
CA ARG A 137 -12.47 -0.31 0.88
C ARG A 137 -13.18 0.49 1.98
N PHE A 138 -14.35 0.01 2.48
CA PHE A 138 -15.11 0.64 3.57
C PHE A 138 -15.35 2.16 3.36
N GLY A 139 -15.77 2.55 2.16
CA GLY A 139 -16.04 3.94 1.82
C GLY A 139 -14.84 4.75 1.35
N GLY A 140 -13.61 4.23 1.40
CA GLY A 140 -12.42 4.87 0.83
C GLY A 140 -11.27 5.13 1.81
N TYR A 141 -10.38 6.03 1.42
CA TYR A 141 -9.17 6.34 2.19
C TYR A 141 -9.53 6.91 3.57
N GLU A 142 -8.87 6.40 4.62
CA GLU A 142 -9.11 6.77 6.03
C GLU A 142 -10.56 6.57 6.51
N LYS A 143 -11.40 5.89 5.71
CA LYS A 143 -12.75 5.49 6.13
C LYS A 143 -12.72 4.12 6.78
N THR A 144 -13.58 3.92 7.76
CA THR A 144 -13.71 2.67 8.50
C THR A 144 -15.18 2.39 8.82
N ALA A 145 -15.46 1.19 9.32
CA ALA A 145 -16.75 0.77 9.85
C ALA A 145 -16.53 -0.04 11.13
N ASP A 146 -17.56 -0.15 11.96
CA ASP A 146 -17.48 -0.90 13.22
C ASP A 146 -17.08 -2.36 12.98
N GLU A 147 -17.58 -2.96 11.92
CA GLU A 147 -17.22 -4.32 11.48
C GLU A 147 -15.70 -4.47 11.29
N LEU A 148 -15.06 -3.56 10.55
CA LEU A 148 -13.62 -3.57 10.34
C LEU A 148 -12.85 -3.40 11.65
N LEU A 149 -13.30 -2.48 12.52
CA LEU A 149 -12.66 -2.24 13.81
C LEU A 149 -12.76 -3.45 14.74
N HIS A 150 -13.90 -4.13 14.76
CA HIS A 150 -14.07 -5.39 15.50
C HIS A 150 -13.18 -6.50 14.95
N PHE A 151 -13.12 -6.65 13.63
CA PHE A 151 -12.25 -7.60 12.98
C PHE A 151 -10.77 -7.37 13.34
N ILE A 152 -10.28 -6.13 13.21
CA ILE A 152 -8.89 -5.77 13.59
C ILE A 152 -8.60 -6.16 15.04
N LYS A 153 -9.50 -5.80 15.98
CA LYS A 153 -9.34 -6.14 17.40
C LYS A 153 -9.24 -7.66 17.62
N ASN A 154 -10.05 -8.43 16.89
CA ASN A 154 -10.04 -9.88 16.99
C ASN A 154 -8.71 -10.46 16.47
N VAL A 155 -8.21 -10.01 15.31
CA VAL A 155 -6.92 -10.45 14.77
C VAL A 155 -5.77 -10.11 15.74
N VAL A 156 -5.74 -8.90 16.27
CA VAL A 156 -4.74 -8.53 17.29
C VAL A 156 -4.81 -9.44 18.50
N LYS A 157 -6.01 -9.79 18.95
CA LYS A 157 -6.21 -10.63 20.14
C LYS A 157 -5.84 -12.09 19.91
N SER A 158 -6.14 -12.66 18.74
CA SER A 158 -5.90 -14.07 18.44
C SER A 158 -4.50 -14.34 17.91
N GLU A 159 -3.99 -13.46 17.05
CA GLU A 159 -2.74 -13.68 16.31
C GLU A 159 -1.57 -12.79 16.79
N GLY A 160 -1.85 -11.75 17.58
CA GLY A 160 -0.83 -10.77 17.98
C GLY A 160 -0.33 -9.89 16.84
N ILE A 161 -1.04 -9.85 15.71
CA ILE A 161 -0.66 -9.07 14.53
C ILE A 161 -1.35 -7.71 14.58
N PRO A 162 -0.62 -6.61 14.79
CA PRO A 162 -1.22 -5.29 14.79
C PRO A 162 -1.55 -4.84 13.36
N LEU A 163 -2.77 -4.33 13.15
CA LEU A 163 -3.28 -3.88 11.85
C LEU A 163 -3.83 -2.46 12.00
N ASP A 164 -3.52 -1.58 11.05
CA ASP A 164 -4.15 -0.27 10.95
C ASP A 164 -5.48 -0.34 10.19
N PHE A 165 -6.38 0.62 10.40
CA PHE A 165 -7.69 0.64 9.75
C PHE A 165 -7.67 1.19 8.31
N THR A 166 -6.61 1.90 7.91
CA THR A 166 -6.51 2.52 6.59
C THR A 166 -6.03 1.54 5.53
N TYR A 167 -5.02 0.72 5.86
CA TYR A 167 -4.31 -0.16 4.93
C TYR A 167 -4.45 -1.63 5.31
N THR A 168 -3.65 -2.07 6.29
CA THR A 168 -3.46 -3.49 6.58
C THR A 168 -4.69 -4.19 7.13
N GLY A 169 -5.52 -3.47 7.88
CA GLY A 169 -6.80 -4.00 8.37
C GLY A 169 -7.77 -4.32 7.24
N LYS A 170 -7.91 -3.41 6.26
CA LYS A 170 -8.75 -3.67 5.07
C LYS A 170 -8.24 -4.84 4.25
N ALA A 171 -6.92 -4.91 4.08
CA ALA A 171 -6.30 -5.99 3.33
C ALA A 171 -6.48 -7.35 4.02
N MET A 172 -6.33 -7.40 5.35
CA MET A 172 -6.54 -8.62 6.12
C MET A 172 -8.02 -9.02 6.15
N PHE A 173 -8.92 -8.05 6.25
CA PHE A 173 -10.36 -8.29 6.13
C PHE A 173 -10.71 -8.89 4.76
N GLY A 174 -10.20 -8.29 3.67
CA GLY A 174 -10.38 -8.83 2.33
C GLY A 174 -9.81 -10.24 2.17
N LEU A 175 -8.63 -10.52 2.73
CA LEU A 175 -8.06 -11.86 2.74
C LEU A 175 -8.99 -12.85 3.46
N HIS A 176 -9.50 -12.47 4.64
CA HIS A 176 -10.45 -13.30 5.38
C HIS A 176 -11.69 -13.64 4.55
N GLU A 177 -12.30 -12.64 3.91
CA GLU A 177 -13.49 -12.83 3.07
C GLU A 177 -13.21 -13.74 1.85
N LEU A 178 -12.03 -13.59 1.23
CA LEU A 178 -11.62 -14.44 0.11
C LEU A 178 -11.40 -15.90 0.53
N ILE A 179 -11.00 -16.15 1.79
CA ILE A 179 -10.90 -17.50 2.34
C ILE A 179 -12.29 -18.05 2.69
N VAL A 180 -13.14 -17.25 3.34
CA VAL A 180 -14.48 -17.68 3.73
C VAL A 180 -15.36 -17.96 2.51
N SER A 181 -15.20 -17.22 1.44
CA SER A 181 -15.91 -17.44 0.16
C SER A 181 -15.29 -18.54 -0.71
N GLU A 182 -14.24 -19.21 -0.24
CA GLU A 182 -13.51 -20.25 -0.98
C GLU A 182 -12.91 -19.78 -2.32
N GLU A 183 -12.75 -18.47 -2.54
CA GLU A 183 -11.98 -17.94 -3.68
C GLU A 183 -10.48 -18.22 -3.52
N ILE A 184 -9.98 -18.23 -2.28
CA ILE A 184 -8.69 -18.81 -1.92
C ILE A 184 -8.98 -20.22 -1.38
N GLN A 185 -8.52 -21.21 -2.12
CA GLN A 185 -8.82 -22.62 -1.79
C GLN A 185 -8.16 -23.05 -0.48
N PRO A 186 -8.77 -23.98 0.27
CA PRO A 186 -8.11 -24.64 1.39
C PRO A 186 -6.74 -25.20 0.99
N GLU A 187 -5.82 -25.29 1.95
CA GLU A 187 -4.44 -25.77 1.75
C GLU A 187 -3.54 -24.86 0.89
N SER A 188 -4.06 -23.72 0.36
CA SER A 188 -3.24 -22.76 -0.37
C SER A 188 -2.21 -22.10 0.56
N LYS A 189 -0.98 -21.93 0.06
CA LYS A 189 0.05 -21.15 0.73
C LYS A 189 -0.17 -19.66 0.45
N VAL A 190 -0.57 -18.93 1.47
CA VAL A 190 -0.88 -17.50 1.36
C VAL A 190 0.17 -16.68 2.12
N VAL A 191 0.72 -15.68 1.46
CA VAL A 191 1.54 -14.65 2.10
C VAL A 191 0.71 -13.40 2.24
N PHE A 192 0.48 -12.94 3.47
CA PHE A 192 -0.02 -11.61 3.74
C PHE A 192 1.15 -10.62 3.77
N TRP A 193 1.20 -9.73 2.79
CA TRP A 193 2.27 -8.74 2.67
C TRP A 193 1.96 -7.52 3.53
N HIS A 194 2.48 -7.52 4.76
CA HIS A 194 2.22 -6.49 5.75
C HIS A 194 3.12 -5.28 5.53
N THR A 195 2.56 -4.17 5.05
CA THR A 195 3.30 -2.94 4.67
C THR A 195 3.43 -1.90 5.79
N GLY A 196 3.17 -2.28 7.04
CA GLY A 196 3.29 -1.37 8.19
C GLY A 196 1.98 -0.64 8.49
N GLY A 197 2.05 0.69 8.71
CA GLY A 197 0.86 1.51 9.04
C GLY A 197 0.58 1.63 10.54
N LEU A 198 1.43 1.07 11.41
CA LEU A 198 1.18 0.99 12.86
C LEU A 198 1.06 2.36 13.54
N LEU A 199 1.76 3.37 13.03
CA LEU A 199 1.65 4.72 13.57
C LEU A 199 0.24 5.32 13.41
N ASN A 200 -0.55 4.83 12.45
CA ASN A 200 -1.96 5.24 12.30
C ASN A 200 -2.82 4.80 13.49
N LEU A 201 -2.43 3.75 14.20
CA LEU A 201 -3.17 3.29 15.40
C LEU A 201 -3.10 4.32 16.53
N THR A 202 -2.02 5.08 16.63
CA THR A 202 -1.86 6.09 17.69
C THR A 202 -2.71 7.35 17.44
N SER A 203 -3.23 7.54 16.22
CA SER A 203 -4.11 8.65 15.86
C SER A 203 -5.60 8.37 16.07
N MET A 204 -5.97 7.14 16.47
CA MET A 204 -7.38 6.74 16.69
C MET A 204 -7.97 7.27 18.02
N HIS A 205 -7.22 7.97 18.84
CA HIS A 205 -7.62 8.38 20.20
C HIS A 205 -7.72 9.91 20.37
N SER A 206 -7.88 10.63 19.27
CA SER A 206 -8.06 12.10 19.31
C SER A 206 -9.42 12.53 18.77
#